data_d728aba61c0275cf314c1bc50c9cd851
#
_entry.id   d728aba61c0275cf314c1bc50c9cd851
#
_cell.length_a   1.000
_cell.length_b   1.000
_cell.length_c   1.000
_cell.angle_alpha   90.00
_cell.angle_beta   90.00
_cell.angle_gamma   90.00
#
_symmetry.space_group_name_H-M   'P 1'
#
loop_
_entity.id
_entity.type
_entity.pdbx_description
1 polymer ?
#
loop_
_entity_poly.entity_id
_entity_poly.type
_entity_poly.pdbx_seq_one_letter_code
_entity_poly.pdbx_strand_id
1 'polypeptide(L)'
;MDFTFSTQLHYLIHSVDGECVAHCLDMDLVGSGENEEQAIAQLNTAVRALVYFAIKSKVFDILTLCKSAPSRYWEMFQEARQRGIRTRTLEISPEIAPVTVSECHFTYVLAVAA
;
A
#
# COMPACT_ATOMS: atom_id res chain seq x y z
N MET A 1 -24.20 -10.66 -4.81
CA MET A 1 -22.96 -11.44 -4.95
C MET A 1 -21.88 -10.79 -4.13
N ASP A 2 -21.31 -11.52 -3.21
CA ASP A 2 -20.28 -10.99 -2.34
C ASP A 2 -18.94 -10.92 -3.06
N PHE A 3 -18.27 -9.78 -2.92
CA PHE A 3 -16.92 -9.61 -3.41
C PHE A 3 -15.96 -9.80 -2.24
N THR A 4 -15.05 -10.76 -2.37
CA THR A 4 -14.02 -11.00 -1.36
C THR A 4 -12.70 -10.41 -1.83
N PHE A 5 -12.13 -9.50 -1.05
CA PHE A 5 -10.85 -8.89 -1.35
C PHE A 5 -9.81 -9.37 -0.34
N SER A 6 -8.74 -9.95 -0.84
CA SER A 6 -7.63 -10.41 -0.01
C SER A 6 -6.33 -10.10 -0.75
N THR A 7 -5.46 -9.33 -0.13
CA THR A 7 -4.17 -8.98 -0.73
C THR A 7 -3.14 -8.60 0.32
N GLN A 8 -1.89 -8.76 -0.05
CA GLN A 8 -0.72 -8.35 0.72
C GLN A 8 0.02 -7.28 -0.07
N LEU A 9 0.13 -6.09 0.50
CA LEU A 9 0.83 -4.97 -0.13
C LEU A 9 2.20 -4.75 0.51
N HIS A 10 3.11 -4.13 -0.24
CA HIS A 10 4.48 -3.88 0.19
C HIS A 10 4.75 -2.37 0.15
N TYR A 11 4.97 -1.78 1.31
CA TYR A 11 5.23 -0.35 1.45
C TYR A 11 6.71 -0.12 1.77
N LEU A 12 7.32 0.76 1.01
CA LEU A 12 8.67 1.26 1.28
C LEU A 12 8.56 2.66 1.88
N ILE A 13 9.11 2.84 3.07
CA ILE A 13 9.13 4.15 3.74
C ILE A 13 10.53 4.72 3.58
N HIS A 14 10.63 5.87 2.95
CA HIS A 14 11.92 6.53 2.74
C HIS A 14 11.78 8.04 2.78
N SER A 15 12.91 8.73 2.75
CA SER A 15 12.94 10.19 2.80
C SER A 15 13.29 10.75 1.43
N VAL A 16 12.55 11.77 1.00
CA VAL A 16 12.81 12.48 -0.25
C VAL A 16 12.71 13.98 0.04
N ASP A 17 13.81 14.70 -0.15
CA ASP A 17 13.87 16.16 0.05
C ASP A 17 13.35 16.60 1.43
N GLY A 18 13.66 15.84 2.47
CA GLY A 18 13.25 16.15 3.82
C GLY A 18 11.85 15.71 4.20
N GLU A 19 11.08 15.19 3.27
CA GLU A 19 9.76 14.63 3.55
C GLU A 19 9.82 13.11 3.71
N CYS A 20 8.93 12.59 4.54
CA CYS A 20 8.73 11.15 4.64
C CYS A 20 7.78 10.70 3.54
N VAL A 21 8.18 9.67 2.81
CA VAL A 21 7.40 9.12 1.69
C VAL A 21 7.09 7.66 1.96
N ALA A 22 5.83 7.29 1.82
CA ALA A 22 5.38 5.90 1.80
C ALA A 22 5.02 5.51 0.38
N HIS A 23 5.63 4.46 -0.14
CA HIS A 23 5.46 4.03 -1.52
C HIS A 23 4.94 2.61 -1.55
N CYS A 24 3.73 2.42 -2.06
CA CYS A 24 3.18 1.09 -2.29
C CYS A 24 3.76 0.55 -3.60
N LEU A 25 4.62 -0.45 -3.51
CA LEU A 25 5.37 -0.94 -4.66
C LEU A 25 4.52 -1.77 -5.62
N ASP A 26 3.48 -2.42 -5.10
CA ASP A 26 2.59 -3.24 -5.91
C ASP A 26 1.72 -2.43 -6.87
N MET A 27 1.41 -1.20 -6.48
CA MET A 27 0.48 -0.31 -7.19
C MET A 27 1.16 0.94 -7.74
N ASP A 28 2.39 1.18 -7.36
CA ASP A 28 3.15 2.40 -7.65
C ASP A 28 2.40 3.66 -7.22
N LEU A 29 1.81 3.62 -6.03
CA LEU A 29 1.15 4.75 -5.38
C LEU A 29 2.04 5.30 -4.28
N VAL A 30 1.95 6.61 -4.05
CA VAL A 30 2.81 7.32 -3.11
C VAL A 30 1.98 8.19 -2.18
N GLY A 31 2.33 8.19 -0.90
CA GLY A 31 1.86 9.15 0.08
C GLY A 31 3.03 9.82 0.74
N SER A 32 2.86 11.05 1.22
CA SER A 32 3.92 11.79 1.90
C SER A 32 3.39 12.48 3.15
N GLY A 33 4.30 12.87 4.02
CA GLY A 33 3.98 13.55 5.27
C GLY A 33 5.23 13.97 6.02
N GLU A 34 5.04 14.59 7.15
CA GLU A 34 6.14 15.03 8.00
C GLU A 34 6.79 13.86 8.74
N ASN A 35 6.06 12.77 8.90
CA ASN A 35 6.53 11.58 9.59
C ASN A 35 5.94 10.32 8.94
N GLU A 36 6.40 9.17 9.42
CA GLU A 36 5.99 7.85 8.94
C GLU A 36 4.47 7.66 9.01
N GLU A 37 3.85 7.98 10.12
CA GLU A 37 2.41 7.77 10.32
C GLU A 37 1.58 8.61 9.35
N GLN A 38 1.96 9.86 9.12
CA GLN A 38 1.26 10.71 8.16
C GLN A 38 1.42 10.22 6.72
N ALA A 39 2.63 9.79 6.35
CA ALA A 39 2.89 9.26 5.01
C ALA A 39 2.08 7.99 4.76
N ILE A 40 2.05 7.07 5.72
CA ILE A 40 1.27 5.83 5.62
C ILE A 40 -0.23 6.15 5.55
N ALA A 41 -0.73 7.07 6.36
CA ALA A 41 -2.14 7.46 6.35
C ALA A 41 -2.56 8.02 4.99
N GLN A 42 -1.74 8.87 4.40
CA GLN A 42 -2.01 9.43 3.08
C GLN A 42 -2.00 8.34 2.00
N LEU A 43 -1.01 7.45 2.04
CA LEU A 43 -0.94 6.33 1.10
C LEU A 43 -2.15 5.41 1.24
N ASN A 44 -2.55 5.08 2.47
CA ASN A 44 -3.70 4.23 2.72
C ASN A 44 -4.99 4.84 2.14
N THR A 45 -5.13 6.15 2.18
CA THR A 45 -6.27 6.83 1.56
C THR A 45 -6.28 6.61 0.05
N ALA A 46 -5.13 6.72 -0.61
CA ALA A 46 -5.01 6.48 -2.04
C ALA A 46 -5.30 5.01 -2.40
N VAL A 47 -4.78 4.07 -1.61
CA VAL A 47 -5.02 2.64 -1.81
C VAL A 47 -6.49 2.31 -1.65
N ARG A 48 -7.14 2.85 -0.60
CA ARG A 48 -8.58 2.63 -0.39
C ARG A 48 -9.42 3.17 -1.55
N ALA A 49 -9.04 4.31 -2.10
CA ALA A 49 -9.74 4.87 -3.26
C ALA A 49 -9.66 3.94 -4.47
N LEU A 50 -8.49 3.34 -4.71
CA LEU A 50 -8.31 2.39 -5.81
C LEU A 50 -9.08 1.10 -5.57
N VAL A 51 -9.08 0.58 -4.34
CA VAL A 51 -9.86 -0.60 -3.97
C VAL A 51 -11.35 -0.34 -4.18
N TYR A 52 -11.82 0.82 -3.75
CA TYR A 52 -13.21 1.24 -3.94
C TYR A 52 -13.58 1.26 -5.43
N PHE A 53 -12.72 1.85 -6.25
CA PHE A 53 -12.92 1.90 -7.70
C PHE A 53 -12.98 0.49 -8.30
N ALA A 54 -12.09 -0.40 -7.88
CA ALA A 54 -12.06 -1.79 -8.37
C ALA A 54 -13.35 -2.53 -8.03
N ILE A 55 -13.86 -2.35 -6.82
CA ILE A 55 -15.11 -2.95 -6.37
C ILE A 55 -16.29 -2.44 -7.20
N LYS A 56 -16.38 -1.12 -7.38
CA LYS A 56 -17.43 -0.50 -8.19
C LYS A 56 -17.40 -0.94 -9.64
N SER A 57 -16.22 -1.17 -10.18
CA SER A 57 -16.01 -1.60 -11.57
C SER A 57 -16.03 -3.11 -11.74
N LYS A 58 -16.23 -3.87 -10.64
CA LYS A 58 -16.25 -5.34 -10.64
C LYS A 58 -14.94 -5.94 -11.14
N VAL A 59 -13.82 -5.31 -10.83
CA VAL A 59 -12.48 -5.82 -11.13
C VAL A 59 -12.03 -6.66 -9.95
N PHE A 60 -11.92 -7.98 -10.13
CA PHE A 60 -11.62 -8.92 -9.06
C PHE A 60 -10.13 -8.99 -8.72
N ASP A 61 -9.27 -8.65 -9.66
CA ASP A 61 -7.84 -8.56 -9.44
C ASP A 61 -7.40 -7.10 -9.56
N ILE A 62 -7.31 -6.44 -8.43
CA ILE A 62 -6.99 -5.00 -8.37
C ILE A 62 -5.61 -4.69 -8.95
N LEU A 63 -4.66 -5.64 -8.85
CA LEU A 63 -3.30 -5.41 -9.33
C LEU A 63 -3.24 -5.32 -10.86
N THR A 64 -4.26 -5.79 -11.57
CA THR A 64 -4.33 -5.62 -13.03
C THR A 64 -4.56 -4.17 -13.44
N LEU A 65 -5.06 -3.33 -12.52
CA LEU A 65 -5.27 -1.89 -12.75
C LEU A 65 -4.00 -1.08 -12.51
N CYS A 66 -2.95 -1.70 -12.04
CA CYS A 66 -1.77 -1.02 -11.53
C CYS A 66 -0.51 -1.46 -12.25
N LYS A 67 0.52 -0.61 -12.19
CA LYS A 67 1.88 -1.00 -12.54
C LYS A 67 2.69 -1.16 -11.27
N SER A 68 3.54 -2.19 -11.24
CA SER A 68 4.51 -2.33 -10.17
C SER A 68 5.53 -1.18 -10.24
N ALA A 69 6.02 -0.75 -9.09
CA ALA A 69 7.07 0.26 -9.00
C ALA A 69 8.33 -0.20 -9.74
N PRO A 70 9.19 0.73 -10.22
CA PRO A 70 10.46 0.37 -10.81
C PRO A 70 11.31 -0.52 -9.91
N SER A 71 12.10 -1.39 -10.51
CA SER A 71 12.88 -2.41 -9.80
C SER A 71 13.79 -1.86 -8.72
N ARG A 72 14.32 -0.63 -8.90
CA ARG A 72 15.19 0.01 -7.91
C ARG A 72 14.51 0.14 -6.53
N TYR A 73 13.20 0.37 -6.51
CA TYR A 73 12.45 0.48 -5.23
C TYR A 73 12.25 -0.88 -4.60
N TRP A 74 12.03 -1.91 -5.39
CA TRP A 74 11.97 -3.28 -4.89
C TRP A 74 13.30 -3.73 -4.30
N GLU A 75 14.42 -3.32 -4.92
CA GLU A 75 15.75 -3.58 -4.38
C GLU A 75 15.95 -2.89 -3.02
N MET A 76 15.52 -1.63 -2.91
CA MET A 76 15.53 -0.90 -1.63
C MET A 76 14.69 -1.62 -0.57
N PHE A 77 13.53 -2.13 -0.96
CA PHE A 77 12.65 -2.89 -0.07
C PHE A 77 13.35 -4.17 0.44
N GLN A 78 13.95 -4.93 -0.46
CA GLN A 78 14.64 -6.16 -0.09
C GLN A 78 15.82 -5.90 0.85
N GLU A 79 16.58 -4.83 0.60
CA GLU A 79 17.66 -4.43 1.48
C GLU A 79 17.16 -4.00 2.87
N ALA A 80 16.13 -3.17 2.89
CA ALA A 80 15.53 -2.68 4.14
C ALA A 80 14.87 -3.81 4.94
N ARG A 81 14.33 -4.81 4.27
CA ARG A 81 13.70 -5.98 4.89
C ARG A 81 14.64 -6.74 5.82
N GLN A 82 15.93 -6.74 5.52
CA GLN A 82 16.93 -7.40 6.36
C GLN A 82 17.05 -6.75 7.75
N ARG A 83 16.66 -5.50 7.88
CA ARG A 83 16.67 -4.75 9.15
C ARG A 83 15.37 -4.86 9.93
N GLY A 84 14.35 -5.44 9.34
CA GLY A 84 13.06 -5.64 9.98
C GLY A 84 11.90 -5.32 9.07
N ILE A 85 10.80 -6.00 9.33
CA ILE A 85 9.56 -5.85 8.57
C ILE A 85 8.41 -5.74 9.58
N ARG A 86 7.45 -4.86 9.29
CA ARG A 86 6.26 -4.71 10.10
C ARG A 86 5.02 -4.91 9.24
N THR A 87 3.97 -5.45 9.83
CA THR A 87 2.72 -5.72 9.14
C THR A 87 1.57 -5.05 9.86
N ARG A 88 0.70 -4.37 9.10
CA ARG A 88 -0.51 -3.77 9.61
C ARG A 88 -1.70 -4.14 8.73
N THR A 89 -2.88 -4.12 9.33
CA THR A 89 -4.14 -4.29 8.60
C THR A 89 -4.50 -2.97 7.92
N LEU A 90 -4.90 -3.05 6.65
CA LEU A 90 -5.50 -1.93 5.94
C LEU A 90 -7.01 -2.04 6.10
N GLU A 91 -7.61 -1.05 6.75
CA GLU A 91 -9.04 -1.03 6.98
C GLU A 91 -9.77 -0.56 5.74
N ILE A 92 -10.72 -1.39 5.27
CA ILE A 92 -11.60 -1.06 4.16
C ILE A 92 -12.98 -0.76 4.75
N SER A 93 -13.56 0.36 4.36
CA SER A 93 -14.84 0.80 4.90
C SER A 93 -15.95 -0.24 4.67
N PRO A 94 -16.71 -0.62 5.70
CA PRO A 94 -17.84 -1.56 5.57
C PRO A 94 -19.01 -0.98 4.78
N GLU A 95 -18.97 0.31 4.45
CA GLU A 95 -20.04 0.97 3.68
C GLU A 95 -20.06 0.54 2.22
N ILE A 96 -19.02 -0.18 1.76
CA ILE A 96 -18.95 -0.71 0.40
C ILE A 96 -19.62 -2.09 0.41
N ALA A 97 -20.94 -2.12 0.61
CA ALA A 97 -21.72 -3.35 0.57
C ALA A 97 -22.19 -3.63 -0.88
N PRO A 98 -22.32 -4.89 -1.28
CA PRO A 98 -22.14 -6.14 -0.55
C PRO A 98 -20.71 -6.71 -0.71
N VAL A 99 -19.77 -6.18 0.02
CA VAL A 99 -18.38 -6.61 -0.07
C VAL A 99 -17.93 -7.19 1.27
N THR A 100 -17.38 -8.39 1.22
CA THR A 100 -16.68 -8.99 2.35
C THR A 100 -15.19 -8.81 2.10
N VAL A 101 -14.54 -8.01 2.92
CA VAL A 101 -13.09 -7.88 2.91
C VAL A 101 -12.55 -8.85 3.95
N SER A 102 -12.00 -9.97 3.48
CA SER A 102 -11.49 -11.00 4.39
C SER A 102 -10.13 -10.63 4.98
N GLU A 103 -9.21 -10.17 4.15
CA GLU A 103 -7.86 -9.80 4.59
C GLU A 103 -7.25 -8.79 3.65
N CYS A 104 -6.92 -7.63 4.17
CA CYS A 104 -6.11 -6.67 3.45
C CYS A 104 -5.03 -6.15 4.41
N HIS A 105 -3.80 -6.52 4.14
CA HIS A 105 -2.65 -6.17 4.97
C HIS A 105 -1.58 -5.49 4.13
N PHE A 106 -0.76 -4.68 4.79
CA PHE A 106 0.46 -4.20 4.17
C PHE A 106 1.64 -4.47 5.09
N THR A 107 2.74 -4.91 4.50
CA THR A 107 4.02 -4.96 5.19
C THR A 107 4.79 -3.71 4.82
N TYR A 108 5.52 -3.15 5.78
CA TYR A 108 6.34 -1.99 5.49
C TYR A 108 7.73 -2.12 6.06
N VAL A 109 8.66 -1.51 5.38
CA VAL A 109 10.07 -1.45 5.78
C VAL A 109 10.53 0.00 5.74
N LEU A 110 11.50 0.31 6.60
CA LEU A 110 12.10 1.64 6.67
C LEU A 110 13.43 1.61 5.94
N ALA A 111 13.54 2.35 4.84
CA ALA A 111 14.82 2.54 4.18
C ALA A 111 15.62 3.55 4.99
N VAL A 112 16.82 3.18 5.40
CA VAL A 112 17.72 4.10 6.08
C VAL A 112 18.24 5.07 5.04
N ALA A 113 18.14 6.37 5.35
CA ALA A 113 18.75 7.39 4.50
C ALA A 113 20.24 7.14 4.41
N ALA A 114 20.71 6.98 3.20
CA ALA A 114 22.14 6.81 2.95
C ALA A 114 22.87 8.12 3.21
#